data_aae0767ea4fb7e0f606cced6ee6a0a17
#
_entry.id   aae0767ea4fb7e0f606cced6ee6a0a17
#
_cell.length_a   1.000
_cell.length_b   1.000
_cell.length_c   1.000
_cell.angle_alpha   90.00
_cell.angle_beta   90.00
_cell.angle_gamma   90.00
#
_symmetry.space_group_name_H-M   'P 1'
#
loop_
_entity.id
_entity.type
_entity.pdbx_description
1 polymer ?
#
loop_
_entity_poly.entity_id
_entity_poly.type
_entity_poly.pdbx_seq_one_letter_code
_entity_poly.pdbx_strand_id
1 'polypeptide(L)'
;MPRHDDAAVTGERWFDYAAAHPHSNMEIGGAAVIAGPVPSTDELRAVIEMARAAHPPLRDRARPPGANARGPAAPADHLEECALPAHGGEVALHTAIDRVCARPLTDVTWGITVLHGHRDNEFVLLLRAHHGLLDGMSLIGVMLAALGEPGLPRRRTPPKPAPSWTPRRVRALLRAAADIALPAHAVRLGPAGVPAPTGPPQRRWAHTPLARMKAIARASGTSVNDVYLAALAGALRPWLPDAAKDTVNVLVPLDTRRRHTSNEVGNFHRGVRVVLPCRLPTAAERLAATHLATANIRTGRLDPDADVLLETLPTRWHGRAIARLLRPQRTTLVATRVPGPARPLELHGRNIHTLLPLMFLPAGHHLSICLAEYAGTAHLAVVADPSLPAIDELPTRWLAELGALESTPTQRGPTTASADTPDAVVNP
;
A
#
# COMPACT_ATOMS: atom_id res chain seq x y z
N MET A 1 -31.67 2.97 -5.27
CA MET A 1 -30.58 2.80 -6.24
C MET A 1 -29.46 3.74 -5.91
N PRO A 2 -28.38 3.24 -5.43
CA PRO A 2 -27.09 3.89 -5.51
C PRO A 2 -26.02 2.81 -5.71
N ARG A 3 -25.02 2.97 -6.40
CA ARG A 3 -23.95 3.91 -6.65
C ARG A 3 -22.73 3.11 -7.08
N HIS A 4 -22.73 2.66 -8.34
CA HIS A 4 -21.49 2.27 -9.03
C HIS A 4 -20.53 3.48 -9.19
N ASP A 5 -20.98 4.68 -8.75
CA ASP A 5 -20.29 5.94 -9.03
C ASP A 5 -19.08 6.24 -8.13
N ASP A 6 -19.05 5.75 -6.87
CA ASP A 6 -18.03 6.25 -5.92
C ASP A 6 -16.61 5.74 -6.22
N ALA A 7 -16.49 4.48 -6.66
CA ALA A 7 -15.18 3.92 -7.07
C ALA A 7 -14.69 4.52 -8.38
N ALA A 8 -15.60 4.75 -9.32
CA ALA A 8 -15.33 5.41 -10.58
C ALA A 8 -14.80 6.84 -10.36
N VAL A 9 -15.49 7.58 -9.49
CA VAL A 9 -15.14 8.95 -9.13
C VAL A 9 -13.78 9.05 -8.44
N THR A 10 -13.43 8.13 -7.54
CA THR A 10 -12.09 8.10 -6.91
C THR A 10 -11.01 7.74 -7.92
N GLY A 11 -11.30 6.84 -8.87
CA GLY A 11 -10.40 6.47 -9.94
C GLY A 11 -10.07 7.63 -10.89
N GLU A 12 -11.06 8.39 -11.32
CA GLU A 12 -10.88 9.54 -12.22
C GLU A 12 -9.91 10.58 -11.66
N ARG A 13 -9.91 10.79 -10.35
CA ARG A 13 -9.01 11.73 -9.67
C ARG A 13 -7.55 11.35 -9.74
N TRP A 14 -7.24 10.06 -9.78
CA TRP A 14 -5.88 9.60 -9.96
C TRP A 14 -5.42 9.79 -11.41
N PHE A 15 -6.32 9.70 -12.38
CA PHE A 15 -6.00 10.10 -13.77
C PHE A 15 -5.79 11.62 -13.87
N ASP A 16 -6.63 12.43 -13.21
CA ASP A 16 -6.45 13.89 -13.14
C ASP A 16 -5.13 14.27 -12.45
N TYR A 17 -4.78 13.56 -11.36
CA TYR A 17 -3.51 13.77 -10.68
C TYR A 17 -2.33 13.41 -11.57
N ALA A 18 -2.37 12.30 -12.29
CA ALA A 18 -1.34 11.89 -13.25
C ALA A 18 -1.20 12.91 -14.39
N ALA A 19 -2.30 13.39 -14.95
CA ALA A 19 -2.31 14.41 -16.00
C ALA A 19 -1.67 15.74 -15.53
N ALA A 20 -1.90 16.11 -14.26
CA ALA A 20 -1.28 17.29 -13.65
C ALA A 20 0.21 17.09 -13.30
N HIS A 21 0.69 15.84 -13.23
CA HIS A 21 2.05 15.48 -12.84
C HIS A 21 2.65 14.43 -13.79
N PRO A 22 2.91 14.77 -15.06
CA PRO A 22 3.28 13.80 -16.10
C PRO A 22 4.61 13.07 -15.84
N HIS A 23 5.46 13.60 -14.95
CA HIS A 23 6.71 12.96 -14.54
C HIS A 23 6.53 11.95 -13.39
N SER A 24 5.33 11.83 -12.83
CA SER A 24 5.02 10.88 -11.76
C SER A 24 4.29 9.69 -12.36
N ASN A 25 4.99 8.55 -12.49
CA ASN A 25 4.36 7.31 -12.93
C ASN A 25 3.45 6.79 -11.81
N MET A 26 2.14 6.85 -12.03
CA MET A 26 1.11 6.49 -11.06
C MET A 26 0.70 5.01 -11.15
N GLU A 27 1.67 4.13 -11.40
CA GLU A 27 1.44 2.70 -11.52
C GLU A 27 1.65 1.98 -10.18
N ILE A 28 0.73 1.08 -9.90
CA ILE A 28 0.84 0.08 -8.84
C ILE A 28 0.86 -1.31 -9.45
N GLY A 29 1.30 -2.30 -8.69
CA GLY A 29 1.38 -3.65 -9.23
C GLY A 29 1.99 -4.67 -8.30
N GLY A 30 2.44 -5.75 -8.91
CA GLY A 30 3.21 -6.79 -8.24
C GLY A 30 3.92 -7.69 -9.23
N ALA A 31 5.06 -8.19 -8.82
CA ALA A 31 5.80 -9.20 -9.57
C ALA A 31 5.61 -10.56 -8.88
N ALA A 32 4.92 -11.49 -9.54
CA ALA A 32 4.75 -12.86 -9.10
C ALA A 32 5.90 -13.70 -9.64
N VAL A 33 6.75 -14.21 -8.76
CA VAL A 33 7.85 -15.12 -9.10
C VAL A 33 7.32 -16.54 -9.06
N ILE A 34 7.43 -17.26 -10.17
CA ILE A 34 6.71 -18.52 -10.42
C ILE A 34 7.71 -19.58 -10.85
N ALA A 35 7.67 -20.74 -10.17
CA ALA A 35 8.44 -21.91 -10.54
C ALA A 35 7.83 -22.63 -11.75
N GLY A 36 8.65 -23.03 -12.68
CA GLY A 36 8.24 -23.77 -13.87
C GLY A 36 8.62 -23.11 -15.18
N PRO A 37 8.29 -23.73 -16.30
CA PRO A 37 8.51 -23.16 -17.62
C PRO A 37 7.57 -21.97 -17.87
N VAL A 38 8.01 -21.03 -18.69
CA VAL A 38 7.21 -19.89 -19.14
C VAL A 38 5.94 -20.43 -19.82
N PRO A 39 4.75 -19.90 -19.44
CA PRO A 39 3.50 -20.29 -20.10
C PRO A 39 3.49 -19.87 -21.58
N SER A 40 2.75 -20.61 -22.38
CA SER A 40 2.50 -20.21 -23.76
C SER A 40 1.72 -18.89 -23.83
N THR A 41 1.83 -18.20 -24.96
CA THR A 41 1.06 -16.96 -25.19
C THR A 41 -0.45 -17.18 -25.05
N ASP A 42 -0.96 -18.36 -25.43
CA ASP A 42 -2.38 -18.66 -25.32
C ASP A 42 -2.81 -18.91 -23.86
N GLU A 43 -1.97 -19.58 -23.04
CA GLU A 43 -2.21 -19.68 -21.60
C GLU A 43 -2.27 -18.30 -20.94
N LEU A 44 -1.35 -17.39 -21.30
CA LEU A 44 -1.32 -16.02 -20.77
C LEU A 44 -2.52 -15.19 -21.23
N ARG A 45 -2.95 -15.33 -22.49
CA ARG A 45 -4.18 -14.70 -22.99
C ARG A 45 -5.42 -15.19 -22.24
N ALA A 46 -5.50 -16.48 -21.94
CA ALA A 46 -6.60 -17.05 -21.14
C ALA A 46 -6.64 -16.42 -19.73
N VAL A 47 -5.50 -16.25 -19.07
CA VAL A 47 -5.37 -15.56 -17.76
C VAL A 47 -5.89 -14.12 -17.83
N ILE A 48 -5.52 -13.39 -18.88
CA ILE A 48 -5.99 -12.03 -19.13
C ILE A 48 -7.51 -11.99 -19.32
N GLU A 49 -8.05 -12.89 -20.12
CA GLU A 49 -9.51 -12.94 -20.36
C GLU A 49 -10.28 -13.34 -19.11
N MET A 50 -9.78 -14.25 -18.29
CA MET A 50 -10.39 -14.58 -16.99
C MET A 50 -10.47 -13.35 -16.08
N ALA A 51 -9.38 -12.56 -15.97
CA ALA A 51 -9.37 -11.33 -15.20
C ALA A 51 -10.38 -10.30 -15.73
N ARG A 52 -10.43 -10.11 -17.05
CA ARG A 52 -11.36 -9.19 -17.74
C ARG A 52 -12.82 -9.61 -17.59
N ALA A 53 -13.10 -10.92 -17.67
CA ALA A 53 -14.45 -11.46 -17.47
C ALA A 53 -14.94 -11.26 -16.03
N ALA A 54 -14.06 -11.49 -15.05
CA ALA A 54 -14.38 -11.32 -13.64
C ALA A 54 -14.53 -9.83 -13.23
N HIS A 55 -13.82 -8.94 -13.93
CA HIS A 55 -13.74 -7.52 -13.57
C HIS A 55 -13.95 -6.62 -14.80
N PRO A 56 -15.20 -6.27 -15.15
CA PRO A 56 -15.52 -5.43 -16.31
C PRO A 56 -14.71 -4.14 -16.44
N PRO A 57 -14.37 -3.42 -15.36
CA PRO A 57 -13.53 -2.22 -15.46
C PRO A 57 -12.16 -2.44 -16.13
N LEU A 58 -11.60 -3.66 -16.08
CA LEU A 58 -10.36 -3.99 -16.78
C LEU A 58 -10.52 -3.97 -18.31
N ARG A 59 -11.74 -4.20 -18.80
CA ARG A 59 -12.09 -4.12 -20.22
C ARG A 59 -12.56 -2.71 -20.58
N ASP A 60 -13.49 -2.17 -19.80
CA ASP A 60 -14.23 -0.94 -20.14
C ASP A 60 -13.34 0.31 -19.98
N ARG A 61 -12.31 0.22 -19.10
CA ARG A 61 -11.33 1.28 -18.85
C ARG A 61 -9.90 0.83 -19.22
N ALA A 62 -9.77 -0.05 -20.19
CA ALA A 62 -8.47 -0.60 -20.59
C ALA A 62 -7.53 0.44 -21.22
N ARG A 63 -8.06 1.58 -21.70
CA ARG A 63 -7.26 2.68 -22.25
C ARG A 63 -7.35 3.92 -21.39
N PRO A 64 -6.24 4.69 -21.28
CA PRO A 64 -6.25 5.94 -20.54
C PRO A 64 -7.13 6.99 -21.24
N PRO A 65 -7.67 7.96 -20.50
CA PRO A 65 -8.39 9.09 -21.09
C PRO A 65 -7.52 9.81 -22.12
N GLY A 66 -8.05 10.03 -23.33
CA GLY A 66 -7.34 10.73 -24.40
C GLY A 66 -6.33 9.87 -25.20
N ALA A 67 -6.31 8.55 -25.00
CA ALA A 67 -5.47 7.66 -25.80
C ALA A 67 -5.77 7.77 -27.31
N ASN A 68 -4.73 7.81 -28.13
CA ASN A 68 -4.85 7.94 -29.58
C ASN A 68 -5.36 6.65 -30.27
N ALA A 69 -5.31 5.52 -29.59
CA ALA A 69 -5.75 4.23 -30.15
C ALA A 69 -7.28 4.15 -30.22
N ARG A 70 -7.78 3.80 -31.41
CA ARG A 70 -9.22 3.64 -31.65
C ARG A 70 -9.68 2.22 -31.30
N GLY A 71 -10.76 2.11 -30.55
CA GLY A 71 -11.39 0.83 -30.20
C GLY A 71 -10.95 0.23 -28.87
N PRO A 72 -11.59 -0.88 -28.43
CA PRO A 72 -11.25 -1.58 -27.20
C PRO A 72 -9.85 -2.21 -27.31
N ALA A 73 -9.14 -2.29 -26.19
CA ALA A 73 -7.84 -2.97 -26.13
C ALA A 73 -8.03 -4.49 -26.29
N ALA A 74 -7.25 -5.12 -27.15
CA ALA A 74 -7.21 -6.57 -27.29
C ALA A 74 -6.37 -7.20 -26.15
N PRO A 75 -6.55 -8.50 -25.81
CA PRO A 75 -5.70 -9.16 -24.81
C PRO A 75 -4.20 -9.05 -25.08
N ALA A 76 -3.81 -9.07 -26.35
CA ALA A 76 -2.41 -8.91 -26.75
C ALA A 76 -1.82 -7.54 -26.43
N ASP A 77 -2.63 -6.48 -26.37
CA ASP A 77 -2.19 -5.13 -26.01
C ASP A 77 -1.76 -5.04 -24.53
N HIS A 78 -2.17 -6.00 -23.71
CA HIS A 78 -1.85 -6.09 -22.27
C HIS A 78 -0.67 -7.01 -21.96
N LEU A 79 -0.01 -7.60 -22.97
CA LEU A 79 1.04 -8.59 -22.78
C LEU A 79 2.34 -8.16 -23.45
N GLU A 80 3.40 -8.13 -22.66
CA GLU A 80 4.78 -7.88 -23.11
C GLU A 80 5.68 -9.00 -22.59
N GLU A 81 6.69 -9.39 -23.36
CA GLU A 81 7.69 -10.38 -22.97
C GLU A 81 9.08 -9.74 -22.97
N CYS A 82 9.88 -10.07 -21.96
CA CYS A 82 11.24 -9.56 -21.80
C CYS A 82 12.17 -10.68 -21.32
N ALA A 83 13.05 -11.14 -22.21
CA ALA A 83 14.11 -12.07 -21.86
C ALA A 83 15.23 -11.35 -21.11
N LEU A 84 15.70 -11.95 -20.04
CA LEU A 84 16.78 -11.45 -19.18
C LEU A 84 18.08 -12.21 -19.45
N PRO A 85 19.25 -11.66 -19.10
CA PRO A 85 20.51 -12.38 -19.16
C PRO A 85 20.43 -13.72 -18.41
N ALA A 86 20.87 -14.79 -19.06
CA ALA A 86 20.88 -16.13 -18.47
C ALA A 86 21.69 -16.13 -17.17
N HIS A 87 21.14 -16.77 -16.14
CA HIS A 87 21.74 -16.89 -14.81
C HIS A 87 22.04 -15.55 -14.11
N GLY A 88 21.41 -14.45 -14.54
CA GLY A 88 21.61 -13.12 -13.94
C GLY A 88 21.04 -12.97 -12.52
N GLY A 89 20.25 -13.95 -12.07
CA GLY A 89 19.73 -14.05 -10.71
C GLY A 89 18.81 -12.88 -10.32
N GLU A 90 18.75 -12.65 -9.03
CA GLU A 90 17.87 -11.64 -8.43
C GLU A 90 18.25 -10.20 -8.84
N VAL A 91 19.54 -9.93 -9.01
CA VAL A 91 20.02 -8.60 -9.43
C VAL A 91 19.53 -8.24 -10.83
N ALA A 92 19.61 -9.19 -11.78
CA ALA A 92 19.11 -8.99 -13.14
C ALA A 92 17.57 -8.81 -13.14
N LEU A 93 16.86 -9.59 -12.32
CA LEU A 93 15.41 -9.45 -12.15
C LEU A 93 15.03 -8.07 -11.61
N HIS A 94 15.64 -7.61 -10.52
CA HIS A 94 15.34 -6.29 -9.93
C HIS A 94 15.65 -5.16 -10.91
N THR A 95 16.79 -5.25 -11.62
CA THR A 95 17.17 -4.28 -12.67
C THR A 95 16.15 -4.26 -13.80
N ALA A 96 15.64 -5.41 -14.21
CA ALA A 96 14.62 -5.52 -15.24
C ALA A 96 13.30 -4.92 -14.79
N ILE A 97 12.86 -5.20 -13.55
CA ILE A 97 11.66 -4.60 -12.97
C ILE A 97 11.79 -3.07 -12.97
N ASP A 98 12.92 -2.52 -12.50
CA ASP A 98 13.15 -1.07 -12.51
C ASP A 98 13.09 -0.48 -13.94
N ARG A 99 13.69 -1.15 -14.91
CA ARG A 99 13.68 -0.74 -16.34
C ARG A 99 12.27 -0.77 -16.93
N VAL A 100 11.50 -1.82 -16.68
CA VAL A 100 10.11 -1.94 -17.15
C VAL A 100 9.23 -0.89 -16.50
N CYS A 101 9.35 -0.68 -15.18
CA CYS A 101 8.60 0.33 -14.45
C CYS A 101 9.02 1.78 -14.75
N ALA A 102 10.20 2.02 -15.32
CA ALA A 102 10.62 3.33 -15.79
C ALA A 102 9.87 3.77 -17.07
N ARG A 103 9.27 2.83 -17.78
CA ARG A 103 8.45 3.10 -18.99
C ARG A 103 6.97 3.10 -18.59
N PRO A 104 6.28 4.25 -18.59
CA PRO A 104 4.86 4.31 -18.28
C PRO A 104 4.02 3.51 -19.26
N LEU A 105 2.88 3.01 -18.79
CA LEU A 105 1.82 2.45 -19.63
C LEU A 105 1.15 3.62 -20.39
N THR A 106 1.29 3.67 -21.72
CA THR A 106 0.78 4.79 -22.55
C THR A 106 -0.50 4.45 -23.29
N ASP A 107 -0.61 3.21 -23.78
CA ASP A 107 -1.72 2.78 -24.63
C ASP A 107 -2.80 2.01 -23.90
N VAL A 108 -2.44 1.47 -22.73
CA VAL A 108 -3.32 0.71 -21.86
C VAL A 108 -3.19 1.18 -20.40
N THR A 109 -4.23 0.99 -19.61
CA THR A 109 -4.23 1.34 -18.18
C THR A 109 -3.65 0.25 -17.28
N TRP A 110 -3.42 -0.94 -17.82
CA TRP A 110 -2.83 -2.09 -17.12
C TRP A 110 -2.18 -3.05 -18.12
N GLY A 111 -1.23 -3.84 -17.65
CA GLY A 111 -0.56 -4.84 -18.49
C GLY A 111 0.27 -5.81 -17.66
N ILE A 112 0.64 -6.92 -18.29
CA ILE A 112 1.50 -7.96 -17.76
C ILE A 112 2.77 -8.01 -18.60
N THR A 113 3.93 -7.91 -17.97
CA THR A 113 5.22 -8.20 -18.61
C THR A 113 5.73 -9.53 -18.07
N VAL A 114 6.02 -10.48 -18.97
CA VAL A 114 6.65 -11.75 -18.63
C VAL A 114 8.16 -11.56 -18.62
N LEU A 115 8.81 -11.74 -17.48
CA LEU A 115 10.27 -11.70 -17.33
C LEU A 115 10.78 -13.12 -17.16
N HIS A 116 11.77 -13.54 -17.95
CA HIS A 116 12.32 -14.90 -17.87
C HIS A 116 13.79 -14.94 -18.24
N GLY A 117 14.47 -16.05 -17.93
CA GLY A 117 15.88 -16.27 -18.25
C GLY A 117 16.86 -15.97 -17.10
N HIS A 118 16.43 -15.19 -16.09
CA HIS A 118 17.30 -14.86 -14.94
C HIS A 118 17.67 -16.07 -14.08
N ARG A 119 16.81 -17.09 -14.06
CA ARG A 119 17.04 -18.41 -13.43
C ARG A 119 16.40 -19.50 -14.28
N ASP A 120 16.97 -20.70 -14.19
CA ASP A 120 16.40 -21.87 -14.84
C ASP A 120 15.07 -22.25 -14.18
N ASN A 121 14.08 -22.64 -15.00
CA ASN A 121 12.78 -23.09 -14.55
C ASN A 121 12.06 -22.11 -13.60
N GLU A 122 12.24 -20.80 -13.84
CA GLU A 122 11.59 -19.71 -13.12
C GLU A 122 11.26 -18.55 -14.07
N PHE A 123 10.10 -17.98 -13.91
CA PHE A 123 9.68 -16.77 -14.64
C PHE A 123 8.90 -15.84 -13.71
N VAL A 124 8.69 -14.61 -14.15
CA VAL A 124 7.98 -13.60 -13.36
C VAL A 124 6.87 -12.99 -14.19
N LEU A 125 5.67 -12.92 -13.64
CA LEU A 125 4.58 -12.11 -14.17
C LEU A 125 4.56 -10.77 -13.44
N LEU A 126 4.95 -9.72 -14.14
CA LEU A 126 4.96 -8.36 -13.64
C LEU A 126 3.66 -7.67 -14.05
N LEU A 127 2.65 -7.68 -13.17
CA LEU A 127 1.41 -6.95 -13.36
C LEU A 127 1.59 -5.50 -12.96
N ARG A 128 1.26 -4.58 -13.87
CA ARG A 128 1.21 -3.13 -13.62
C ARG A 128 -0.17 -2.59 -13.97
N ALA A 129 -0.67 -1.67 -13.19
CA ALA A 129 -1.93 -0.98 -13.48
C ALA A 129 -1.86 0.47 -13.00
N HIS A 130 -2.45 1.38 -13.77
CA HIS A 130 -2.61 2.76 -13.36
C HIS A 130 -3.48 2.84 -12.10
N HIS A 131 -3.06 3.60 -11.09
CA HIS A 131 -3.76 3.69 -9.80
C HIS A 131 -5.19 4.23 -9.93
N GLY A 132 -5.49 4.95 -11.01
CA GLY A 132 -6.85 5.36 -11.34
C GLY A 132 -7.80 4.20 -11.65
N LEU A 133 -7.27 3.06 -12.10
CA LEU A 133 -8.05 1.86 -12.38
C LEU A 133 -8.27 1.01 -11.12
N LEU A 134 -7.21 0.78 -10.34
CA LEU A 134 -7.16 -0.17 -9.23
C LEU A 134 -6.48 0.44 -7.99
N ASP A 135 -6.90 0.04 -6.81
CA ASP A 135 -6.10 0.12 -5.60
C ASP A 135 -5.44 -1.23 -5.26
N GLY A 136 -4.62 -1.27 -4.20
CA GLY A 136 -3.88 -2.47 -3.83
C GLY A 136 -4.77 -3.68 -3.53
N MET A 137 -5.94 -3.49 -2.92
CA MET A 137 -6.88 -4.59 -2.64
C MET A 137 -7.58 -5.07 -3.91
N SER A 138 -7.91 -4.16 -4.82
CA SER A 138 -8.42 -4.51 -6.16
C SER A 138 -7.39 -5.30 -6.95
N LEU A 139 -6.12 -4.93 -6.87
CA LEU A 139 -5.04 -5.65 -7.54
C LEU A 139 -4.96 -7.11 -7.08
N ILE A 140 -5.07 -7.36 -5.77
CA ILE A 140 -5.15 -8.72 -5.23
C ILE A 140 -6.40 -9.44 -5.74
N GLY A 141 -7.56 -8.76 -5.78
CA GLY A 141 -8.79 -9.33 -6.34
C GLY A 141 -8.66 -9.74 -7.81
N VAL A 142 -8.04 -8.90 -8.62
CA VAL A 142 -7.73 -9.18 -10.04
C VAL A 142 -6.80 -10.38 -10.18
N MET A 143 -5.74 -10.44 -9.39
CA MET A 143 -4.81 -11.56 -9.38
C MET A 143 -5.52 -12.87 -9.03
N LEU A 144 -6.32 -12.89 -7.96
CA LEU A 144 -7.07 -14.09 -7.56
C LEU A 144 -8.04 -14.54 -8.66
N ALA A 145 -8.77 -13.62 -9.27
CA ALA A 145 -9.67 -13.94 -10.36
C ALA A 145 -8.93 -14.48 -11.59
N ALA A 146 -7.78 -13.92 -11.94
CA ALA A 146 -6.93 -14.38 -13.04
C ALA A 146 -6.40 -15.81 -12.83
N LEU A 147 -6.26 -16.21 -11.57
CA LEU A 147 -5.83 -17.57 -11.18
C LEU A 147 -7.01 -18.54 -10.93
N GLY A 148 -8.25 -18.11 -11.16
CA GLY A 148 -9.45 -18.92 -10.87
C GLY A 148 -9.71 -19.12 -9.36
N GLU A 149 -9.14 -18.29 -8.53
CA GLU A 149 -9.19 -18.40 -7.07
C GLU A 149 -10.37 -17.63 -6.48
N PRO A 150 -10.96 -18.11 -5.35
CA PRO A 150 -11.96 -17.33 -4.65
C PRO A 150 -11.39 -16.04 -4.11
N GLY A 151 -12.17 -14.97 -4.12
CA GLY A 151 -11.77 -13.67 -3.59
C GLY A 151 -11.38 -13.74 -2.10
N LEU A 152 -10.69 -12.72 -1.61
CA LEU A 152 -10.28 -12.64 -0.21
C LEU A 152 -11.48 -12.73 0.75
N PRO A 153 -11.29 -13.34 1.93
CA PRO A 153 -12.34 -13.43 2.94
C PRO A 153 -12.86 -12.04 3.32
N ARG A 154 -14.18 -11.89 3.33
CA ARG A 154 -14.83 -10.62 3.64
C ARG A 154 -14.58 -10.22 5.09
N ARG A 155 -13.95 -9.09 5.32
CA ARG A 155 -13.93 -8.48 6.66
C ARG A 155 -15.35 -8.11 7.08
N ARG A 156 -15.73 -8.45 8.30
CA ARG A 156 -17.00 -8.01 8.91
C ARG A 156 -16.89 -6.52 9.28
N THR A 157 -17.36 -5.64 8.42
CA THR A 157 -17.53 -4.22 8.75
C THR A 157 -18.96 -4.03 9.28
N PRO A 158 -19.17 -3.43 10.44
CA PRO A 158 -20.52 -3.15 10.93
C PRO A 158 -21.27 -2.22 9.95
N PRO A 159 -22.62 -2.36 9.84
CA PRO A 159 -23.39 -1.47 8.99
C PRO A 159 -23.17 0.00 9.39
N LYS A 160 -23.05 0.88 8.40
CA LYS A 160 -23.01 2.33 8.68
C LYS A 160 -24.32 2.74 9.36
N PRO A 161 -24.26 3.43 10.51
CA PRO A 161 -25.45 4.06 11.06
C PRO A 161 -25.96 5.14 10.07
N ALA A 162 -27.29 5.37 10.08
CA ALA A 162 -27.89 6.41 9.25
C ALA A 162 -27.24 7.78 9.51
N PRO A 163 -27.13 8.64 8.49
CA PRO A 163 -26.53 9.95 8.66
C PRO A 163 -27.36 10.79 9.65
N SER A 164 -26.82 11.03 10.83
CA SER A 164 -27.36 11.93 11.84
C SER A 164 -26.35 13.03 12.14
N TRP A 165 -26.76 14.27 12.18
CA TRP A 165 -25.90 15.39 12.52
C TRP A 165 -25.66 15.43 14.02
N THR A 166 -24.56 14.84 14.48
CA THR A 166 -24.15 14.91 15.88
C THR A 166 -23.02 15.93 16.04
N PRO A 167 -22.88 16.57 17.21
CA PRO A 167 -21.75 17.46 17.50
C PRO A 167 -20.38 16.77 17.30
N ARG A 168 -20.33 15.46 17.50
CA ARG A 168 -19.15 14.63 17.25
C ARG A 168 -18.81 14.59 15.76
N ARG A 169 -19.81 14.45 14.88
CA ARG A 169 -19.65 14.49 13.42
C ARG A 169 -19.14 15.83 12.92
N VAL A 170 -19.76 16.91 13.38
CA VAL A 170 -19.32 18.27 13.04
C VAL A 170 -17.84 18.46 13.43
N ARG A 171 -17.43 18.02 14.62
CA ARG A 171 -16.03 18.09 15.05
C ARG A 171 -15.09 17.23 14.17
N ALA A 172 -15.51 16.04 13.76
CA ALA A 172 -14.73 15.19 12.88
C ALA A 172 -14.53 15.82 11.50
N LEU A 173 -15.58 16.46 10.96
CA LEU A 173 -15.54 17.21 9.72
C LEU A 173 -14.64 18.44 9.79
N LEU A 174 -14.77 19.22 10.87
CA LEU A 174 -13.91 20.37 11.10
C LEU A 174 -12.44 19.95 11.23
N ARG A 175 -12.16 18.80 11.87
CA ARG A 175 -10.82 18.25 11.93
C ARG A 175 -10.31 17.80 10.56
N ALA A 176 -11.12 17.08 9.77
CA ALA A 176 -10.76 16.67 8.42
C ALA A 176 -10.54 17.90 7.50
N ALA A 177 -11.40 18.89 7.60
CA ALA A 177 -11.24 20.15 6.87
C ALA A 177 -9.98 20.91 7.34
N ALA A 178 -9.73 20.97 8.64
CA ALA A 178 -8.52 21.56 9.21
C ALA A 178 -7.27 20.81 8.75
N ASP A 179 -7.30 19.48 8.74
CA ASP A 179 -6.21 18.65 8.26
C ASP A 179 -5.89 18.89 6.77
N ILE A 180 -6.88 19.26 5.98
CA ILE A 180 -6.71 19.64 4.57
C ILE A 180 -6.32 21.13 4.45
N ALA A 181 -6.87 22.01 5.26
CA ALA A 181 -6.73 23.47 5.10
C ALA A 181 -5.49 24.04 5.80
N LEU A 182 -5.19 23.60 7.03
CA LEU A 182 -4.10 24.18 7.84
C LEU A 182 -2.72 23.82 7.29
N PRO A 183 -1.72 24.69 7.45
CA PRO A 183 -0.34 24.38 7.13
C PRO A 183 0.13 23.13 7.88
N ALA A 184 0.89 22.28 7.22
CA ALA A 184 1.57 21.17 7.85
C ALA A 184 3.04 21.22 7.41
N HIS A 185 3.93 20.99 8.37
CA HIS A 185 5.37 20.99 8.14
C HIS A 185 5.88 19.57 8.18
N ALA A 186 5.95 18.95 7.00
CA ALA A 186 6.50 17.61 6.85
C ALA A 186 7.99 17.68 6.53
N VAL A 187 8.78 16.85 7.18
CA VAL A 187 10.19 16.66 6.83
C VAL A 187 10.31 16.19 5.38
N ARG A 188 11.24 16.75 4.64
CA ARG A 188 11.67 16.26 3.33
C ARG A 188 12.91 15.40 3.51
N LEU A 189 12.89 14.20 2.95
CA LEU A 189 13.98 13.22 3.12
C LEU A 189 15.12 13.39 2.13
N GLY A 190 14.88 14.04 1.00
CA GLY A 190 15.90 14.27 -0.03
C GLY A 190 16.86 15.41 0.30
N PRO A 191 17.94 15.57 -0.49
CA PRO A 191 18.89 16.66 -0.32
C PRO A 191 18.23 18.03 -0.38
N ALA A 192 18.73 18.96 0.43
CA ALA A 192 18.20 20.32 0.47
C ALA A 192 18.29 20.99 -0.93
N GLY A 193 17.18 21.59 -1.34
CA GLY A 193 17.11 22.30 -2.62
C GLY A 193 16.96 21.41 -3.87
N VAL A 194 16.96 20.09 -3.73
CA VAL A 194 16.76 19.16 -4.85
C VAL A 194 15.28 18.74 -4.90
N PRO A 195 14.52 19.16 -5.93
CA PRO A 195 13.13 18.71 -6.09
C PRO A 195 13.11 17.31 -6.70
N ALA A 196 12.21 16.44 -6.22
CA ALA A 196 11.90 15.18 -6.89
C ALA A 196 10.80 15.40 -7.96
N PRO A 197 10.73 14.58 -9.05
CA PRO A 197 11.66 13.50 -9.33
C PRO A 197 12.96 14.00 -9.99
N THR A 198 14.07 13.34 -9.67
CA THR A 198 15.37 13.57 -10.34
C THR A 198 15.65 12.56 -11.45
N GLY A 199 14.88 11.48 -11.49
CA GLY A 199 14.97 10.42 -12.48
C GLY A 199 13.95 9.31 -12.23
N PRO A 200 14.02 8.20 -12.96
CA PRO A 200 13.18 7.02 -12.71
C PRO A 200 13.38 6.50 -11.29
N PRO A 201 12.31 6.22 -10.53
CA PRO A 201 12.42 5.70 -9.18
C PRO A 201 13.14 4.35 -9.14
N GLN A 202 13.97 4.18 -8.11
CA GLN A 202 14.63 2.91 -7.79
C GLN A 202 13.79 2.11 -6.79
N ARG A 203 13.82 0.77 -6.91
CA ARG A 203 13.08 -0.12 -6.03
C ARG A 203 14.02 -1.05 -5.28
N ARG A 204 13.70 -1.28 -4.00
CA ARG A 204 14.39 -2.25 -3.15
C ARG A 204 13.36 -3.03 -2.36
N TRP A 205 13.68 -4.28 -2.09
CA TRP A 205 12.78 -5.16 -1.34
C TRP A 205 13.48 -5.79 -0.15
N ALA A 206 12.69 -6.08 0.87
CA ALA A 206 13.06 -6.99 1.96
C ALA A 206 11.85 -7.85 2.29
N HIS A 207 12.10 -8.98 2.93
CA HIS A 207 11.01 -9.84 3.41
C HIS A 207 11.30 -10.36 4.81
N THR A 208 10.24 -10.72 5.52
CA THR A 208 10.31 -11.33 6.84
C THR A 208 9.10 -12.24 7.04
N PRO A 209 9.20 -13.31 7.84
CA PRO A 209 8.02 -14.08 8.20
C PRO A 209 6.97 -13.19 8.86
N LEU A 210 5.73 -13.23 8.38
CA LEU A 210 4.61 -12.47 8.96
C LEU A 210 4.35 -12.90 10.42
N ALA A 211 4.65 -14.17 10.75
CA ALA A 211 4.57 -14.70 12.12
C ALA A 211 5.47 -13.91 13.09
N ARG A 212 6.64 -13.47 12.65
CA ARG A 212 7.56 -12.62 13.41
C ARG A 212 6.90 -11.31 13.82
N MET A 213 6.33 -10.58 12.86
CA MET A 213 5.65 -9.32 13.12
C MET A 213 4.40 -9.51 14.01
N LYS A 214 3.67 -10.61 13.82
CA LYS A 214 2.52 -10.98 14.67
C LYS A 214 2.94 -11.31 16.10
N ALA A 215 4.12 -11.93 16.30
CA ALA A 215 4.65 -12.21 17.63
C ALA A 215 5.00 -10.92 18.38
N ILE A 216 5.71 -9.99 17.74
CA ILE A 216 6.01 -8.67 18.29
C ILE A 216 4.72 -7.94 18.67
N ALA A 217 3.75 -7.90 17.74
CA ALA A 217 2.47 -7.23 17.97
C ALA A 217 1.70 -7.82 19.16
N ARG A 218 1.67 -9.13 19.31
CA ARG A 218 1.02 -9.82 20.45
C ARG A 218 1.74 -9.53 21.78
N ALA A 219 3.07 -9.61 21.78
CA ALA A 219 3.88 -9.36 22.97
C ALA A 219 3.73 -7.94 23.51
N SER A 220 3.52 -6.96 22.62
CA SER A 220 3.39 -5.54 22.96
C SER A 220 1.94 -5.03 23.03
N GLY A 221 0.93 -5.88 22.79
CA GLY A 221 -0.48 -5.47 22.75
C GLY A 221 -0.81 -4.50 21.60
N THR A 222 -0.02 -4.55 20.50
CA THR A 222 -0.14 -3.65 19.35
C THR A 222 -0.66 -4.37 18.11
N SER A 223 -0.72 -3.71 16.97
CA SER A 223 -1.07 -4.32 15.69
C SER A 223 0.15 -4.54 14.80
N VAL A 224 0.05 -5.46 13.82
CA VAL A 224 1.09 -5.63 12.79
C VAL A 224 1.38 -4.32 12.05
N ASN A 225 0.36 -3.48 11.85
CA ASN A 225 0.55 -2.17 11.24
C ASN A 225 1.37 -1.21 12.12
N ASP A 226 1.16 -1.28 13.45
CA ASP A 226 1.97 -0.48 14.40
C ASP A 226 3.43 -0.93 14.39
N VAL A 227 3.68 -2.25 14.36
CA VAL A 227 5.02 -2.85 14.24
C VAL A 227 5.70 -2.41 12.94
N TYR A 228 4.98 -2.48 11.82
CA TYR A 228 5.46 -2.03 10.51
C TYR A 228 5.91 -0.57 10.55
N LEU A 229 5.02 0.32 11.01
CA LEU A 229 5.28 1.76 11.05
C LEU A 229 6.34 2.15 12.09
N ALA A 230 6.40 1.46 13.24
CA ALA A 230 7.42 1.70 14.26
C ALA A 230 8.83 1.30 13.78
N ALA A 231 8.95 0.15 13.12
CA ALA A 231 10.20 -0.25 12.48
C ALA A 231 10.62 0.73 11.38
N LEU A 232 9.65 1.22 10.58
CA LEU A 232 9.91 2.26 9.59
C LEU A 232 10.39 3.56 10.24
N ALA A 233 9.79 3.97 11.36
CA ALA A 233 10.22 5.16 12.09
C ALA A 233 11.68 5.08 12.54
N GLY A 234 12.16 3.92 13.00
CA GLY A 234 13.55 3.68 13.34
C GLY A 234 14.46 3.68 12.11
N ALA A 235 14.06 2.98 11.07
CA ALA A 235 14.83 2.84 9.84
C ALA A 235 15.08 4.18 9.13
N LEU A 236 14.14 5.14 9.21
CA LEU A 236 14.25 6.46 8.56
C LEU A 236 15.20 7.44 9.25
N ARG A 237 15.65 7.15 10.46
CA ARG A 237 16.48 8.09 11.25
C ARG A 237 17.69 8.68 10.53
N PRO A 238 18.46 7.92 9.74
CA PRO A 238 19.65 8.46 9.05
C PRO A 238 19.36 9.55 8.01
N TRP A 239 18.12 9.60 7.53
CA TRP A 239 17.70 10.62 6.53
C TRP A 239 17.05 11.84 7.13
N LEU A 240 16.97 11.92 8.48
CA LEU A 240 16.34 13.06 9.14
C LEU A 240 17.36 14.16 9.40
N PRO A 241 17.06 15.44 9.09
CA PRO A 241 17.89 16.56 9.47
C PRO A 241 18.01 16.68 11.00
N ASP A 242 19.20 16.98 11.52
CA ASP A 242 19.46 17.05 12.99
C ASP A 242 18.60 18.10 13.69
N ALA A 243 18.39 19.25 13.06
CA ALA A 243 17.70 20.41 13.62
C ALA A 243 16.22 20.53 13.19
N ALA A 244 15.67 19.58 12.47
CA ALA A 244 14.31 19.74 11.97
C ALA A 244 13.29 19.76 13.11
N LYS A 245 12.52 20.84 13.20
CA LYS A 245 11.31 20.94 14.04
C LYS A 245 10.14 20.18 13.38
N ASP A 246 10.27 19.87 12.11
CA ASP A 246 9.26 19.24 11.28
C ASP A 246 9.06 17.78 11.64
N THR A 247 7.86 17.29 11.39
CA THR A 247 7.46 15.93 11.70
C THR A 247 7.53 15.02 10.47
N VAL A 248 7.85 13.73 10.69
CA VAL A 248 7.72 12.70 9.65
C VAL A 248 6.25 12.34 9.52
N ASN A 249 5.59 12.95 8.55
CA ASN A 249 4.17 12.76 8.27
C ASN A 249 3.99 11.66 7.22
N VAL A 250 3.41 10.55 7.63
CA VAL A 250 3.15 9.43 6.73
C VAL A 250 1.68 9.39 6.36
N LEU A 251 1.38 9.31 5.05
CA LEU A 251 0.03 9.07 4.57
C LEU A 251 -0.21 7.56 4.50
N VAL A 252 -1.14 7.07 5.32
CA VAL A 252 -1.54 5.67 5.38
C VAL A 252 -2.90 5.51 4.69
N PRO A 253 -3.00 4.79 3.56
CA PRO A 253 -4.27 4.49 2.94
C PRO A 253 -5.07 3.49 3.79
N LEU A 254 -6.35 3.76 4.00
CA LEU A 254 -7.30 2.87 4.67
C LEU A 254 -8.33 2.40 3.67
N ASP A 255 -8.58 1.09 3.64
CA ASP A 255 -9.65 0.50 2.84
C ASP A 255 -11.03 0.94 3.36
N THR A 256 -11.84 1.50 2.49
CA THR A 256 -13.20 1.97 2.80
C THR A 256 -14.29 1.05 2.26
N ARG A 257 -13.93 -0.11 1.69
CA ARG A 257 -14.89 -1.08 1.15
C ARG A 257 -15.86 -1.57 2.20
N ARG A 258 -17.13 -1.67 1.79
CA ARG A 258 -18.19 -2.27 2.60
C ARG A 258 -18.22 -3.78 2.40
N ARG A 259 -18.89 -4.51 3.31
CA ARG A 259 -19.01 -5.99 3.26
C ARG A 259 -19.51 -6.55 1.93
N HIS A 260 -20.48 -5.86 1.31
CA HIS A 260 -21.11 -6.29 0.07
C HIS A 260 -20.32 -5.88 -1.19
N THR A 261 -19.34 -4.98 -1.04
CA THR A 261 -18.50 -4.48 -2.13
C THR A 261 -17.04 -4.95 -2.03
N SER A 262 -16.74 -5.91 -1.14
CA SER A 262 -15.37 -6.34 -0.86
C SER A 262 -14.64 -6.94 -2.06
N ASN A 263 -15.36 -7.40 -3.09
CA ASN A 263 -14.81 -7.94 -4.33
C ASN A 263 -14.92 -6.94 -5.50
N GLU A 264 -15.43 -5.74 -5.26
CA GLU A 264 -15.47 -4.72 -6.31
C GLU A 264 -14.07 -4.19 -6.61
N VAL A 265 -13.77 -4.09 -7.88
CA VAL A 265 -12.53 -3.51 -8.41
C VAL A 265 -12.72 -2.01 -8.59
N GLY A 266 -11.74 -1.25 -8.14
CA GLY A 266 -11.74 0.20 -8.19
C GLY A 266 -10.86 0.81 -7.08
N ASN A 267 -11.10 2.07 -6.76
CA ASN A 267 -10.38 2.79 -5.72
C ASN A 267 -11.29 3.06 -4.52
N PHE A 268 -11.10 2.31 -3.45
CA PHE A 268 -11.90 2.39 -2.23
C PHE A 268 -10.99 2.65 -1.01
N HIS A 269 -10.23 3.72 -1.07
CA HIS A 269 -9.34 4.06 0.02
C HIS A 269 -9.43 5.53 0.40
N ARG A 270 -9.10 5.81 1.66
CA ARG A 270 -8.91 7.13 2.22
C ARG A 270 -7.53 7.25 2.84
N GLY A 271 -6.83 8.34 2.54
CA GLY A 271 -5.55 8.64 3.18
C GLY A 271 -5.74 9.22 4.58
N VAL A 272 -5.03 8.67 5.55
CA VAL A 272 -4.94 9.20 6.91
C VAL A 272 -3.49 9.52 7.22
N ARG A 273 -3.26 10.72 7.76
CA ARG A 273 -1.92 11.15 8.16
C ARG A 273 -1.60 10.64 9.56
N VAL A 274 -0.44 10.01 9.67
CA VAL A 274 0.16 9.53 10.92
C VAL A 274 1.51 10.19 11.10
N VAL A 275 1.76 10.76 12.26
CA VAL A 275 3.09 11.28 12.62
C VAL A 275 3.92 10.14 13.17
N LEU A 276 5.04 9.84 12.51
CA LEU A 276 5.97 8.82 13.00
C LEU A 276 6.93 9.40 14.06
N PRO A 277 7.11 8.68 15.18
CA PRO A 277 7.97 9.10 16.29
C PRO A 277 9.45 8.77 16.03
N CYS A 278 10.00 9.18 14.90
CA CYS A 278 11.36 8.81 14.48
C CYS A 278 12.45 9.28 15.45
N ARG A 279 12.19 10.33 16.23
CA ARG A 279 13.19 10.94 17.14
C ARG A 279 13.31 10.22 18.48
N LEU A 280 12.35 9.36 18.83
CA LEU A 280 12.44 8.59 20.07
C LEU A 280 13.61 7.60 20.00
N PRO A 281 14.41 7.49 21.09
CA PRO A 281 15.69 6.79 21.06
C PRO A 281 15.54 5.28 20.90
N THR A 282 14.57 4.65 21.57
CA THR A 282 14.42 3.20 21.59
C THR A 282 13.31 2.69 20.67
N ALA A 283 13.45 1.46 20.17
CA ALA A 283 12.43 0.82 19.36
C ALA A 283 11.09 0.64 20.12
N ALA A 284 11.17 0.35 21.43
CA ALA A 284 9.99 0.22 22.30
C ALA A 284 9.21 1.53 22.41
N GLU A 285 9.88 2.65 22.66
CA GLU A 285 9.24 3.97 22.72
C GLU A 285 8.61 4.32 21.38
N ARG A 286 9.31 4.06 20.28
CA ARG A 286 8.76 4.27 18.93
C ARG A 286 7.50 3.43 18.70
N LEU A 287 7.49 2.16 19.13
CA LEU A 287 6.31 1.29 18.99
C LEU A 287 5.14 1.80 19.84
N ALA A 288 5.38 2.16 21.10
CA ALA A 288 4.34 2.68 21.98
C ALA A 288 3.74 4.00 21.44
N ALA A 289 4.57 4.92 21.00
CA ALA A 289 4.12 6.19 20.42
C ALA A 289 3.40 5.98 19.07
N THR A 290 3.88 5.07 18.22
CA THR A 290 3.19 4.70 16.97
C THR A 290 1.82 4.10 17.25
N HIS A 291 1.71 3.22 18.25
CA HIS A 291 0.44 2.64 18.67
C HIS A 291 -0.58 3.71 19.09
N LEU A 292 -0.15 4.74 19.81
CA LEU A 292 -0.98 5.89 20.15
C LEU A 292 -1.36 6.72 18.91
N ALA A 293 -0.40 7.00 18.02
CA ALA A 293 -0.64 7.77 16.80
C ALA A 293 -1.63 7.09 15.85
N THR A 294 -1.68 5.75 15.83
CA THR A 294 -2.61 4.96 15.01
C THR A 294 -3.93 4.61 15.73
N ALA A 295 -4.12 5.03 16.99
CA ALA A 295 -5.29 4.69 17.80
C ALA A 295 -6.62 5.04 17.11
N ASN A 296 -6.70 6.19 16.45
CA ASN A 296 -7.90 6.61 15.72
C ASN A 296 -8.22 5.70 14.53
N ILE A 297 -7.19 5.13 13.88
CA ILE A 297 -7.34 4.14 12.80
C ILE A 297 -7.97 2.85 13.36
N ARG A 298 -7.43 2.34 14.48
CA ARG A 298 -7.87 1.08 15.07
C ARG A 298 -9.27 1.15 15.67
N THR A 299 -9.59 2.27 16.31
CA THR A 299 -10.87 2.44 17.01
C THR A 299 -12.01 2.83 16.10
N GLY A 300 -11.76 2.99 14.78
CA GLY A 300 -12.76 3.48 13.84
C GLY A 300 -13.25 4.91 14.18
N ARG A 301 -12.54 5.63 15.06
CA ARG A 301 -12.83 7.01 15.43
C ARG A 301 -12.51 8.02 14.32
N LEU A 302 -11.87 7.58 13.26
CA LEU A 302 -11.97 8.22 11.96
C LEU A 302 -13.40 8.02 11.52
N ASP A 303 -14.19 9.02 11.78
CA ASP A 303 -15.64 8.98 11.68
C ASP A 303 -16.05 8.48 10.28
N PRO A 304 -16.76 7.35 10.15
CA PRO A 304 -17.29 6.92 8.87
C PRO A 304 -18.21 7.97 8.26
N ASP A 305 -18.63 8.96 9.04
CA ASP A 305 -19.46 10.06 8.63
C ASP A 305 -18.68 11.19 7.96
N ALA A 306 -17.37 11.33 8.23
CA ALA A 306 -16.48 12.17 7.44
C ALA A 306 -16.38 11.66 5.99
N ASP A 307 -16.49 10.33 5.78
CA ASP A 307 -16.54 9.73 4.44
C ASP A 307 -17.81 10.13 3.71
N VAL A 308 -18.97 10.10 4.39
CA VAL A 308 -20.26 10.52 3.78
C VAL A 308 -20.23 11.98 3.33
N LEU A 309 -19.54 12.84 4.07
CA LEU A 309 -19.46 14.25 3.68
C LEU A 309 -18.45 14.50 2.55
N LEU A 310 -17.32 13.80 2.56
CA LEU A 310 -16.43 13.79 1.41
C LEU A 310 -17.14 13.23 0.17
N GLU A 311 -17.98 12.20 0.32
CA GLU A 311 -18.82 11.63 -0.74
C GLU A 311 -19.89 12.61 -1.24
N THR A 312 -20.37 13.55 -0.42
CA THR A 312 -21.35 14.57 -0.80
C THR A 312 -20.73 15.81 -1.44
N LEU A 313 -19.43 16.01 -1.30
CA LEU A 313 -18.72 17.10 -1.96
C LEU A 313 -18.65 16.87 -3.48
N PRO A 314 -18.72 17.94 -4.30
CA PRO A 314 -18.50 17.82 -5.74
C PRO A 314 -17.18 17.17 -6.06
N THR A 315 -17.15 16.30 -7.05
CA THR A 315 -15.98 15.50 -7.49
C THR A 315 -14.69 16.31 -7.64
N ARG A 316 -14.80 17.53 -8.18
CA ARG A 316 -13.67 18.48 -8.33
C ARG A 316 -12.96 18.84 -7.03
N TRP A 317 -13.65 18.77 -5.88
CA TRP A 317 -13.05 19.07 -4.58
C TRP A 317 -12.24 17.92 -4.02
N HIS A 318 -12.64 16.70 -4.32
CA HIS A 318 -11.92 15.52 -3.86
C HIS A 318 -10.54 15.37 -4.52
N GLY A 319 -10.41 15.57 -5.84
CA GLY A 319 -9.11 15.56 -6.53
C GLY A 319 -8.17 16.61 -5.95
N ARG A 320 -8.70 17.82 -5.66
CA ARG A 320 -7.94 18.86 -4.98
C ARG A 320 -7.52 18.49 -3.55
N ALA A 321 -8.39 17.79 -2.81
CA ALA A 321 -8.07 17.30 -1.46
C ALA A 321 -6.95 16.25 -1.49
N ILE A 322 -7.01 15.27 -2.41
CA ILE A 322 -5.95 14.27 -2.60
C ILE A 322 -4.63 14.95 -3.00
N ALA A 323 -4.66 15.82 -4.00
CA ALA A 323 -3.48 16.57 -4.43
C ALA A 323 -2.88 17.41 -3.29
N ARG A 324 -3.75 17.98 -2.42
CA ARG A 324 -3.28 18.75 -1.27
C ARG A 324 -2.73 17.87 -0.15
N LEU A 325 -3.32 16.70 0.10
CA LEU A 325 -2.79 15.72 1.07
C LEU A 325 -1.43 15.16 0.63
N LEU A 326 -1.26 14.93 -0.67
CA LEU A 326 -0.01 14.44 -1.25
C LEU A 326 1.04 15.54 -1.48
N ARG A 327 0.82 16.79 -1.02
CA ARG A 327 1.88 17.80 -1.14
C ARG A 327 3.07 17.44 -0.25
N PRO A 328 4.32 17.52 -0.76
CA PRO A 328 5.54 17.19 0.00
C PRO A 328 5.70 18.01 1.30
N GLN A 329 5.11 19.21 1.35
CA GLN A 329 5.08 20.05 2.56
C GLN A 329 4.15 19.49 3.65
N ARG A 330 3.28 18.54 3.30
CA ARG A 330 2.28 17.97 4.21
C ARG A 330 2.53 16.51 4.53
N THR A 331 3.07 15.79 3.58
CA THR A 331 3.32 14.34 3.65
C THR A 331 4.77 14.10 3.29
N THR A 332 5.51 13.47 4.18
CA THR A 332 6.89 13.05 3.97
C THR A 332 6.96 11.90 2.98
N LEU A 333 6.12 10.90 3.19
CA LEU A 333 6.02 9.70 2.36
C LEU A 333 4.63 9.05 2.47
N VAL A 334 4.32 8.17 1.53
CA VAL A 334 3.18 7.25 1.60
C VAL A 334 3.67 5.90 2.11
N ALA A 335 2.99 5.34 3.10
CA ALA A 335 3.26 3.99 3.60
C ALA A 335 1.96 3.19 3.60
N THR A 336 1.88 2.16 2.79
CA THR A 336 0.71 1.30 2.67
C THR A 336 0.99 -0.10 3.18
N ARG A 337 -0.06 -0.78 3.66
CA ARG A 337 -0.04 -2.21 3.95
C ARG A 337 -1.18 -2.88 3.19
N VAL A 338 -0.84 -3.87 2.39
CA VAL A 338 -1.78 -4.65 1.57
C VAL A 338 -1.80 -6.09 2.10
N PRO A 339 -2.84 -6.50 2.83
CA PRO A 339 -3.00 -7.90 3.19
C PRO A 339 -3.28 -8.73 1.93
N GLY A 340 -2.62 -9.87 1.80
CA GLY A 340 -2.76 -10.78 0.68
C GLY A 340 -3.15 -12.20 1.09
N PRO A 341 -3.16 -13.15 0.14
CA PRO A 341 -3.51 -14.55 0.39
C PRO A 341 -2.58 -15.18 1.43
N ALA A 342 -3.19 -15.86 2.41
CA ALA A 342 -2.41 -16.55 3.46
C ALA A 342 -1.80 -17.87 2.98
N ARG A 343 -2.32 -18.46 1.89
CA ARG A 343 -1.83 -19.69 1.26
C ARG A 343 -1.06 -19.38 -0.01
N PRO A 344 -0.11 -20.22 -0.40
CA PRO A 344 0.47 -20.17 -1.74
C PRO A 344 -0.61 -20.30 -2.82
N LEU A 345 -0.37 -19.64 -3.94
CA LEU A 345 -1.21 -19.68 -5.13
C LEU A 345 -0.48 -20.40 -6.25
N GLU A 346 -1.23 -20.85 -7.24
CA GLU A 346 -0.69 -21.53 -8.41
C GLU A 346 -1.23 -20.91 -9.70
N LEU A 347 -0.39 -20.89 -10.71
CA LEU A 347 -0.75 -20.58 -12.09
C LEU A 347 -0.67 -21.87 -12.91
N HIS A 348 -1.81 -22.48 -13.25
CA HIS A 348 -1.86 -23.75 -13.99
C HIS A 348 -0.91 -24.83 -13.40
N GLY A 349 -0.97 -25.04 -12.06
CA GLY A 349 -0.12 -25.98 -11.35
C GLY A 349 1.32 -25.54 -11.11
N ARG A 350 1.69 -24.31 -11.49
CA ARG A 350 3.00 -23.72 -11.24
C ARG A 350 2.95 -22.86 -9.97
N ASN A 351 3.73 -23.19 -8.96
CA ASN A 351 3.70 -22.48 -7.69
C ASN A 351 4.21 -21.03 -7.79
N ILE A 352 3.42 -20.10 -7.29
CA ILE A 352 3.84 -18.72 -7.05
C ILE A 352 4.51 -18.69 -5.68
N HIS A 353 5.82 -18.54 -5.62
CA HIS A 353 6.55 -18.60 -4.34
C HIS A 353 6.86 -17.23 -3.75
N THR A 354 6.80 -16.16 -4.55
CA THR A 354 7.07 -14.80 -4.07
C THR A 354 6.16 -13.79 -4.79
N LEU A 355 5.69 -12.79 -4.06
CA LEU A 355 5.02 -11.61 -4.61
C LEU A 355 5.78 -10.36 -4.18
N LEU A 356 6.46 -9.71 -5.11
CA LEU A 356 7.14 -8.43 -4.88
C LEU A 356 6.15 -7.29 -5.15
N PRO A 357 5.77 -6.49 -4.15
CA PRO A 357 4.85 -5.39 -4.38
C PRO A 357 5.52 -4.25 -5.17
N LEU A 358 4.72 -3.61 -6.02
CA LEU A 358 5.09 -2.39 -6.73
C LEU A 358 4.19 -1.25 -6.30
N MET A 359 4.81 -0.09 -6.07
CA MET A 359 4.13 1.12 -5.68
C MET A 359 4.65 2.30 -6.50
N PHE A 360 3.81 3.31 -6.68
CA PHE A 360 4.20 4.58 -7.30
C PHE A 360 4.92 5.50 -6.31
N LEU A 361 5.66 6.46 -6.86
CA LEU A 361 6.22 7.57 -6.11
C LEU A 361 5.42 8.85 -6.44
N PRO A 362 4.69 9.44 -5.48
CA PRO A 362 3.92 10.66 -5.75
C PRO A 362 4.82 11.83 -6.13
N ALA A 363 4.30 12.75 -6.91
CA ALA A 363 5.03 13.92 -7.37
C ALA A 363 5.63 14.72 -6.20
N GLY A 364 6.91 15.04 -6.31
CA GLY A 364 7.66 15.80 -5.32
C GLY A 364 8.10 15.00 -4.08
N HIS A 365 7.80 13.70 -4.00
CA HIS A 365 8.25 12.83 -2.92
C HIS A 365 9.55 12.13 -3.26
N HIS A 366 10.38 11.88 -2.24
CA HIS A 366 11.62 11.13 -2.39
C HIS A 366 11.48 9.66 -2.00
N LEU A 367 10.37 9.27 -1.35
CA LEU A 367 10.18 7.93 -0.80
C LEU A 367 8.71 7.53 -0.76
N SER A 368 8.43 6.28 -1.09
CA SER A 368 7.16 5.56 -0.87
C SER A 368 7.46 4.15 -0.40
N ILE A 369 6.63 3.61 0.50
CA ILE A 369 6.83 2.28 1.09
C ILE A 369 5.52 1.48 0.99
N CYS A 370 5.65 0.20 0.61
CA CYS A 370 4.55 -0.75 0.63
C CYS A 370 4.95 -2.02 1.38
N LEU A 371 4.11 -2.47 2.30
CA LEU A 371 4.20 -3.80 2.90
C LEU A 371 3.08 -4.67 2.36
N ALA A 372 3.39 -5.70 1.59
CA ALA A 372 2.42 -6.68 1.11
C ALA A 372 2.61 -8.03 1.79
N GLU A 373 1.50 -8.72 2.04
CA GLU A 373 1.52 -10.05 2.66
C GLU A 373 1.22 -11.12 1.62
N TYR A 374 1.99 -12.20 1.64
CA TYR A 374 1.74 -13.35 0.79
C TYR A 374 2.26 -14.63 1.43
N ALA A 375 1.45 -15.69 1.46
CA ALA A 375 1.82 -17.03 1.91
C ALA A 375 2.63 -17.06 3.22
N GLY A 376 2.22 -16.27 4.21
CA GLY A 376 2.88 -16.19 5.51
C GLY A 376 4.13 -15.31 5.56
N THR A 377 4.48 -14.64 4.47
CA THR A 377 5.61 -13.70 4.38
C THR A 377 5.10 -12.27 4.22
N ALA A 378 5.77 -11.32 4.85
CA ALA A 378 5.58 -9.88 4.66
C ALA A 378 6.72 -9.36 3.78
N HIS A 379 6.37 -8.76 2.65
CA HIS A 379 7.29 -8.20 1.66
C HIS A 379 7.24 -6.67 1.72
N LEU A 380 8.36 -6.06 2.10
CA LEU A 380 8.55 -4.62 2.07
C LEU A 380 9.06 -4.21 0.69
N ALA A 381 8.40 -3.27 0.04
CA ALA A 381 8.92 -2.56 -1.12
C ALA A 381 9.22 -1.12 -0.75
N VAL A 382 10.40 -0.68 -1.09
CA VAL A 382 10.90 0.69 -1.00
C VAL A 382 10.98 1.25 -2.40
N VAL A 383 10.34 2.38 -2.65
CA VAL A 383 10.39 3.10 -3.93
C VAL A 383 10.94 4.49 -3.67
N ALA A 384 12.08 4.80 -4.23
CA ALA A 384 12.81 6.02 -3.93
C ALA A 384 13.26 6.78 -5.16
N ASP A 385 13.29 8.10 -5.05
CA ASP A 385 13.94 8.98 -6.01
C ASP A 385 15.45 8.73 -6.00
N PRO A 386 16.15 8.74 -7.17
CA PRO A 386 17.60 8.52 -7.24
C PRO A 386 18.44 9.50 -6.40
N SER A 387 17.92 10.69 -6.11
CA SER A 387 18.62 11.67 -5.27
C SER A 387 18.67 11.30 -3.79
N LEU A 388 17.86 10.31 -3.33
CA LEU A 388 17.89 9.88 -1.94
C LEU A 388 19.12 8.98 -1.69
N PRO A 389 20.12 9.43 -0.92
CA PRO A 389 21.37 8.68 -0.76
C PRO A 389 21.16 7.40 0.06
N ALA A 390 22.00 6.40 -0.17
CA ALA A 390 22.07 5.16 0.62
C ALA A 390 20.74 4.42 0.78
N ILE A 391 19.86 4.50 -0.23
CA ILE A 391 18.53 3.87 -0.15
C ILE A 391 18.60 2.34 -0.04
N ASP A 392 19.68 1.75 -0.52
CA ASP A 392 19.94 0.30 -0.42
C ASP A 392 20.01 -0.19 1.04
N GLU A 393 20.29 0.69 1.98
CA GLU A 393 20.35 0.36 3.41
C GLU A 393 18.97 0.31 4.08
N LEU A 394 17.95 0.97 3.53
CA LEU A 394 16.66 1.09 4.18
C LEU A 394 15.98 -0.26 4.46
N PRO A 395 15.95 -1.23 3.53
CA PRO A 395 15.40 -2.57 3.80
C PRO A 395 16.11 -3.27 4.95
N THR A 396 17.44 -3.24 4.98
CA THR A 396 18.25 -3.87 6.03
C THR A 396 18.03 -3.18 7.40
N ARG A 397 17.95 -1.85 7.41
CA ARG A 397 17.66 -1.08 8.63
C ARG A 397 16.27 -1.39 9.18
N TRP A 398 15.28 -1.55 8.31
CA TRP A 398 13.92 -1.93 8.72
C TRP A 398 13.90 -3.33 9.35
N LEU A 399 14.64 -4.31 8.81
CA LEU A 399 14.80 -5.64 9.39
C LEU A 399 15.53 -5.61 10.75
N ALA A 400 16.54 -4.74 10.90
CA ALA A 400 17.25 -4.54 12.15
C ALA A 400 16.34 -3.95 13.25
N GLU A 401 15.48 -2.99 12.88
CA GLU A 401 14.47 -2.43 13.81
C GLU A 401 13.44 -3.48 14.27
N LEU A 402 13.03 -4.41 13.40
CA LEU A 402 12.21 -5.55 13.83
C LEU A 402 12.95 -6.41 14.85
N GLY A 403 14.26 -6.66 14.68
CA GLY A 403 15.10 -7.36 15.66
C GLY A 403 15.18 -6.64 17.00
N ALA A 404 15.31 -5.31 16.97
CA ALA A 404 15.30 -4.49 18.19
C ALA A 404 13.96 -4.55 18.93
N LEU A 405 12.85 -4.60 18.19
CA LEU A 405 11.50 -4.77 18.77
C LEU A 405 11.29 -6.14 19.40
N GLU A 406 11.86 -7.21 18.84
CA GLU A 406 11.82 -8.56 19.43
C GLU A 406 12.59 -8.66 20.74
N SER A 407 13.75 -8.00 20.80
CA SER A 407 14.64 -8.03 21.97
C SER A 407 14.15 -7.16 23.14
N THR A 408 13.07 -6.42 22.95
CA THR A 408 12.53 -5.54 24.00
C THR A 408 11.77 -6.38 25.03
N PRO A 409 12.17 -6.35 26.33
CA PRO A 409 11.47 -7.05 27.37
C PRO A 409 10.00 -6.61 27.42
N THR A 410 9.08 -7.56 27.45
CA THR A 410 7.64 -7.29 27.63
C THR A 410 7.45 -6.64 28.99
N GLN A 411 7.13 -5.34 29.05
CA GLN A 411 6.59 -4.74 30.27
C GLN A 411 5.23 -5.40 30.51
N ARG A 412 5.19 -6.46 31.31
CA ARG A 412 3.95 -6.93 31.90
C ARG A 412 3.42 -5.77 32.70
N GLY A 413 2.26 -5.25 32.31
CA GLY A 413 1.51 -4.29 33.11
C GLY A 413 1.39 -4.82 34.55
N PRO A 414 1.27 -3.93 35.56
CA PRO A 414 1.16 -4.38 36.95
C PRO A 414 0.04 -5.42 37.04
N THR A 415 0.40 -6.62 37.41
CA THR A 415 -0.55 -7.64 37.83
C THR A 415 -1.33 -7.02 38.97
N THR A 416 -2.60 -6.70 38.76
CA THR A 416 -3.49 -6.37 39.86
C THR A 416 -3.49 -7.61 40.77
N ALA A 417 -2.75 -7.52 41.86
CA ALA A 417 -2.81 -8.49 42.91
C ALA A 417 -4.27 -8.55 43.35
N SER A 418 -4.89 -9.71 43.12
CA SER A 418 -6.18 -10.05 43.70
C SER A 418 -6.03 -9.89 45.22
N ALA A 419 -6.67 -8.88 45.77
CA ALA A 419 -6.83 -8.77 47.21
C ALA A 419 -7.74 -9.92 47.63
N ASP A 420 -7.15 -10.96 48.20
CA ASP A 420 -7.85 -11.96 49.01
C ASP A 420 -8.59 -11.24 50.11
N THR A 421 -9.88 -11.19 50.00
CA THR A 421 -10.79 -10.84 51.12
C THR A 421 -11.09 -12.13 51.88
N PRO A 422 -10.79 -12.25 53.16
CA PRO A 422 -11.11 -13.45 53.90
C PRO A 422 -12.63 -13.58 54.09
N ASP A 423 -13.14 -14.77 53.79
CA ASP A 423 -14.49 -15.21 54.09
C ASP A 423 -14.88 -14.96 55.57
N ALA A 424 -15.90 -14.13 55.77
CA ALA A 424 -16.61 -14.06 57.04
C ALA A 424 -17.76 -15.06 57.00
N VAL A 425 -17.56 -16.17 57.70
CA VAL A 425 -18.60 -17.14 58.06
C VAL A 425 -19.61 -16.46 59.01
N VAL A 426 -20.86 -16.43 58.62
CA VAL A 426 -21.99 -16.30 59.57
C VAL A 426 -23.08 -17.25 59.12
N ASN A 427 -23.32 -18.29 59.95
CA ASN A 427 -24.54 -19.07 60.12
C ASN A 427 -25.31 -18.50 61.30
N PRO A 428 -26.59 -18.74 61.52
CA PRO A 428 -27.45 -19.85 61.05
C PRO A 428 -28.55 -19.46 60.05
#